data_5de18e9f3b924e42eb4a3ba0fd4a6872
#
_entry.id   5de18e9f3b924e42eb4a3ba0fd4a6872
#
_cell.length_a   1.000
_cell.length_b   1.000
_cell.length_c   1.000
_cell.angle_alpha   90.00
_cell.angle_beta   90.00
_cell.angle_gamma   90.00
#
_symmetry.space_group_name_H-M   'P 1'
#
loop_
_entity.id
_entity.type
_entity.pdbx_description
1 polymer ?
#
loop_
_entity_poly.entity_id
_entity_poly.type
_entity_poly.pdbx_seq_one_letter_code
_entity_poly.pdbx_strand_id
1 'polypeptide(L)'
;SQASKENLTVVQRINEKNLTDDYPKTPRAVIKLYNQIITSYYSGNYTDDEFDKLIDQARMLFDQDLADNNSKDDYKKSVETSIADYKNRSFKIRQTNVCDSDDVKYLTDDSNGDKLAYVTASYFTEENKKFDKTYQMYVLRKDDNGDWKIRTFYKIKGNSTEEE
;
A
#
# COMPACT_ATOMS: atom_id res chain seq x y z
N SER A 1 26.66 0.61 -10.73
CA SER A 1 27.39 1.84 -10.48
C SER A 1 26.48 2.93 -9.91
N GLN A 2 27.08 3.96 -9.33
CA GLN A 2 26.35 5.09 -8.78
C GLN A 2 25.50 5.78 -9.86
N ALA A 3 26.05 5.99 -11.03
CA ALA A 3 25.33 6.61 -12.15
C ALA A 3 24.13 5.80 -12.61
N SER A 4 24.22 4.46 -12.60
CA SER A 4 23.10 3.58 -12.93
C SER A 4 21.97 3.69 -11.93
N LYS A 5 22.29 3.85 -10.64
CA LYS A 5 21.28 3.98 -9.58
C LYS A 5 20.51 5.30 -9.68
N GLU A 6 21.19 6.37 -10.11
CA GLU A 6 20.56 7.68 -10.25
C GLU A 6 19.50 7.71 -11.35
N ASN A 7 19.59 6.81 -12.33
CA ASN A 7 18.67 6.75 -13.45
C ASN A 7 17.57 5.69 -13.30
N LEU A 8 17.41 5.13 -12.12
CA LEU A 8 16.37 4.12 -11.87
C LEU A 8 14.98 4.76 -11.88
N THR A 9 14.02 4.01 -12.43
CA THR A 9 12.60 4.37 -12.32
C THR A 9 12.11 4.20 -10.88
N VAL A 10 10.93 4.74 -10.57
CA VAL A 10 10.31 4.55 -9.25
C VAL A 10 10.12 3.07 -8.96
N VAL A 11 9.63 2.30 -9.93
CA VAL A 11 9.42 0.84 -9.77
C VAL A 11 10.75 0.14 -9.47
N GLN A 12 11.81 0.47 -10.22
CA GLN A 12 13.11 -0.13 -10.01
C GLN A 12 13.65 0.18 -8.61
N ARG A 13 13.48 1.40 -8.12
CA ARG A 13 13.89 1.77 -6.75
C ARG A 13 13.14 0.99 -5.70
N ILE A 14 11.82 0.84 -5.87
CA ILE A 14 11.01 0.03 -4.96
C ILE A 14 11.50 -1.43 -4.97
N ASN A 15 11.73 -1.97 -6.15
CA ASN A 15 12.13 -3.37 -6.30
C ASN A 15 13.53 -3.68 -5.76
N GLU A 16 14.40 -2.67 -5.64
CA GLU A 16 15.71 -2.82 -5.02
C GLU A 16 15.67 -2.90 -3.49
N LYS A 17 14.56 -2.48 -2.88
CA LYS A 17 14.46 -2.51 -1.42
C LYS A 17 14.51 -3.95 -0.90
N ASN A 18 15.35 -4.18 0.08
CA ASN A 18 15.41 -5.47 0.79
C ASN A 18 14.46 -5.42 1.97
N LEU A 19 13.20 -5.83 1.74
CA LEU A 19 12.17 -5.78 2.78
C LEU A 19 12.29 -6.91 3.81
N THR A 20 13.19 -7.86 3.59
CA THR A 20 13.51 -8.88 4.58
C THR A 20 14.43 -8.32 5.66
N ASP A 21 15.49 -7.62 5.26
CA ASP A 21 16.52 -7.14 6.17
C ASP A 21 16.33 -5.68 6.60
N ASP A 22 15.66 -4.87 5.79
CA ASP A 22 15.45 -3.44 6.03
C ASP A 22 13.98 -3.07 5.83
N TYR A 23 13.13 -3.59 6.69
CA TYR A 23 11.69 -3.35 6.64
C TYR A 23 11.35 -1.95 7.18
N PRO A 24 10.33 -1.25 6.63
CA PRO A 24 9.91 0.06 7.16
C PRO A 24 9.60 0.03 8.66
N LYS A 25 10.10 1.03 9.39
CA LYS A 25 10.15 0.98 10.86
C LYS A 25 8.85 1.39 11.55
N THR A 26 7.94 2.09 10.85
CA THR A 26 6.72 2.61 11.46
C THR A 26 5.50 2.22 10.63
N PRO A 27 4.30 2.19 11.24
CA PRO A 27 3.08 1.96 10.47
C PRO A 27 2.90 2.95 9.31
N ARG A 28 3.22 4.22 9.54
CA ARG A 28 3.14 5.25 8.49
C ARG A 28 4.08 4.93 7.33
N ALA A 29 5.31 4.54 7.63
CA ALA A 29 6.30 4.22 6.61
C ALA A 29 5.85 3.03 5.75
N VAL A 30 5.21 2.03 6.37
CA VAL A 30 4.63 0.88 5.64
C VAL A 30 3.56 1.36 4.66
N ILE A 31 2.64 2.20 5.12
CA ILE A 31 1.55 2.68 4.26
C ILE A 31 2.07 3.63 3.17
N LYS A 32 3.06 4.46 3.48
CA LYS A 32 3.71 5.30 2.46
C LYS A 32 4.31 4.44 1.34
N LEU A 33 5.00 3.38 1.71
CA LEU A 33 5.58 2.47 0.71
C LEU A 33 4.47 1.75 -0.08
N TYR A 34 3.44 1.28 0.60
CA TYR A 34 2.31 0.65 -0.07
C TYR A 34 1.64 1.61 -1.07
N ASN A 35 1.45 2.88 -0.70
CA ASN A 35 0.92 3.90 -1.60
C ASN A 35 1.81 4.12 -2.82
N GLN A 36 3.12 4.12 -2.65
CA GLN A 36 4.06 4.19 -3.78
C GLN A 36 3.90 3.01 -4.71
N ILE A 37 3.72 1.82 -4.14
CA ILE A 37 3.53 0.60 -4.93
C ILE A 37 2.22 0.67 -5.72
N ILE A 38 1.10 0.97 -5.08
CA ILE A 38 -0.19 1.00 -5.78
C ILE A 38 -0.24 2.09 -6.85
N THR A 39 0.33 3.27 -6.60
CA THR A 39 0.37 4.31 -7.63
C THR A 39 1.26 3.89 -8.79
N SER A 40 2.32 3.14 -8.53
CA SER A 40 3.21 2.61 -9.57
C SER A 40 2.52 1.59 -10.46
N TYR A 41 1.57 0.80 -9.93
CA TYR A 41 0.79 -0.13 -10.75
C TYR A 41 0.11 0.58 -11.92
N TYR A 42 -0.42 1.76 -11.68
CA TYR A 42 -1.20 2.52 -12.65
C TYR A 42 -0.35 3.38 -13.58
N SER A 43 0.94 3.50 -13.30
CA SER A 43 1.87 4.26 -14.14
C SER A 43 2.16 3.56 -15.48
N GLY A 44 2.13 2.24 -15.49
CA GLY A 44 2.50 1.43 -16.66
C GLY A 44 3.98 1.47 -17.00
N ASN A 45 4.80 2.10 -16.16
CA ASN A 45 6.24 2.30 -16.44
C ASN A 45 7.07 1.17 -15.83
N TYR A 46 6.93 -0.04 -16.39
CA TYR A 46 7.63 -1.24 -15.93
C TYR A 46 7.56 -2.34 -16.98
N THR A 47 8.52 -3.27 -16.90
CA THR A 47 8.46 -4.52 -17.65
C THR A 47 7.59 -5.54 -16.91
N ASP A 48 7.28 -6.66 -17.56
CA ASP A 48 6.52 -7.75 -16.93
C ASP A 48 7.24 -8.29 -15.70
N ASP A 49 8.57 -8.44 -15.76
CA ASP A 49 9.37 -8.91 -14.63
C ASP A 49 9.37 -7.89 -13.48
N GLU A 50 9.47 -6.61 -13.82
CA GLU A 50 9.41 -5.54 -12.84
C GLU A 50 8.04 -5.48 -12.16
N PHE A 51 6.97 -5.69 -12.92
CA PHE A 51 5.62 -5.74 -12.35
C PHE A 51 5.47 -6.93 -11.41
N ASP A 52 5.94 -8.10 -11.82
CA ASP A 52 5.88 -9.30 -10.98
C ASP A 52 6.63 -9.10 -9.65
N LYS A 53 7.80 -8.47 -9.71
CA LYS A 53 8.58 -8.14 -8.51
C LYS A 53 7.86 -7.10 -7.64
N LEU A 54 7.20 -6.14 -8.26
CA LEU A 54 6.43 -5.12 -7.53
C LEU A 54 5.27 -5.76 -6.76
N ILE A 55 4.62 -6.76 -7.34
CA ILE A 55 3.60 -7.57 -6.66
C ILE A 55 4.19 -8.26 -5.43
N ASP A 56 5.38 -8.85 -5.56
CA ASP A 56 6.07 -9.47 -4.42
C ASP A 56 6.37 -8.44 -3.32
N GLN A 57 6.84 -7.26 -3.69
CA GLN A 57 7.12 -6.20 -2.72
C GLN A 57 5.87 -5.77 -1.95
N ALA A 58 4.74 -5.62 -2.64
CA ALA A 58 3.48 -5.32 -1.98
C ALA A 58 3.11 -6.41 -0.96
N ARG A 59 3.22 -7.68 -1.35
CA ARG A 59 2.86 -8.80 -0.49
C ARG A 59 3.78 -8.94 0.73
N MET A 60 5.01 -8.45 0.64
CA MET A 60 5.92 -8.38 1.79
C MET A 60 5.40 -7.46 2.89
N LEU A 61 4.51 -6.52 2.55
CA LEU A 61 3.88 -5.62 3.53
C LEU A 61 2.61 -6.22 4.16
N PHE A 62 2.13 -7.35 3.64
CA PHE A 62 0.89 -7.98 4.10
C PHE A 62 1.13 -8.80 5.36
N ASP A 63 0.21 -8.67 6.31
CA ASP A 63 0.09 -9.60 7.43
C ASP A 63 -0.18 -11.00 6.90
N GLN A 64 0.22 -12.01 7.67
CA GLN A 64 0.08 -13.41 7.25
C GLN A 64 -1.37 -13.75 6.89
N ASP A 65 -2.34 -13.26 7.66
CA ASP A 65 -3.77 -13.51 7.37
C ASP A 65 -4.18 -12.92 6.02
N LEU A 66 -3.74 -11.69 5.72
CA LEU A 66 -4.04 -11.07 4.44
C LEU A 66 -3.37 -11.82 3.28
N ALA A 67 -2.12 -12.20 3.45
CA ALA A 67 -1.37 -12.95 2.45
C ALA A 67 -2.00 -14.33 2.19
N ASP A 68 -2.42 -15.01 3.25
CA ASP A 68 -3.04 -16.34 3.15
C ASP A 68 -4.40 -16.29 2.42
N ASN A 69 -5.15 -15.20 2.59
CA ASN A 69 -6.44 -15.00 1.93
C ASN A 69 -6.31 -14.44 0.51
N ASN A 70 -5.11 -14.07 0.09
CA ASN A 70 -4.84 -13.47 -1.21
C ASN A 70 -3.53 -14.04 -1.74
N SER A 71 -3.60 -15.19 -2.41
CA SER A 71 -2.40 -15.77 -3.03
C SER A 71 -1.77 -14.80 -4.00
N LYS A 72 -0.49 -14.99 -4.32
CA LYS A 72 0.20 -14.11 -5.27
C LYS A 72 -0.56 -14.03 -6.59
N ASP A 73 -1.00 -15.17 -7.12
CA ASP A 73 -1.70 -15.20 -8.40
C ASP A 73 -3.04 -14.46 -8.32
N ASP A 74 -3.82 -14.66 -7.27
CA ASP A 74 -5.10 -14.00 -7.09
C ASP A 74 -4.92 -12.49 -6.88
N TYR A 75 -3.95 -12.10 -6.07
CA TYR A 75 -3.65 -10.69 -5.85
C TYR A 75 -3.21 -10.01 -7.15
N LYS A 76 -2.29 -10.64 -7.88
CA LYS A 76 -1.79 -10.12 -9.15
C LYS A 76 -2.93 -9.93 -10.15
N LYS A 77 -3.83 -10.92 -10.26
CA LYS A 77 -5.00 -10.82 -11.14
C LYS A 77 -5.92 -9.67 -10.73
N SER A 78 -6.17 -9.48 -9.44
CA SER A 78 -7.01 -8.38 -8.98
C SER A 78 -6.38 -7.02 -9.29
N VAL A 79 -5.07 -6.90 -9.17
CA VAL A 79 -4.33 -5.68 -9.54
C VAL A 79 -4.44 -5.44 -11.05
N GLU A 80 -4.22 -6.47 -11.86
CA GLU A 80 -4.34 -6.36 -13.32
C GLU A 80 -5.76 -5.93 -13.74
N THR A 81 -6.78 -6.48 -13.09
CA THR A 81 -8.18 -6.09 -13.33
C THR A 81 -8.40 -4.61 -12.98
N SER A 82 -7.85 -4.16 -11.84
CA SER A 82 -7.94 -2.75 -11.42
C SER A 82 -7.22 -1.82 -12.40
N ILE A 83 -6.04 -2.21 -12.89
CA ILE A 83 -5.29 -1.43 -13.88
C ILE A 83 -6.12 -1.24 -15.16
N ALA A 84 -6.72 -2.32 -15.65
CA ALA A 84 -7.56 -2.28 -16.86
C ALA A 84 -8.80 -1.39 -16.63
N ASP A 85 -9.45 -1.51 -15.47
CA ASP A 85 -10.62 -0.70 -15.11
C ASP A 85 -10.27 0.79 -15.05
N TYR A 86 -9.19 1.14 -14.38
CA TYR A 86 -8.74 2.53 -14.25
C TYR A 86 -8.42 3.13 -15.63
N LYS A 87 -7.77 2.35 -16.49
CA LYS A 87 -7.47 2.78 -17.85
C LYS A 87 -8.75 3.03 -18.65
N ASN A 88 -9.72 2.12 -18.56
CA ASN A 88 -10.98 2.23 -19.29
C ASN A 88 -11.81 3.44 -18.84
N ARG A 89 -11.77 3.76 -17.55
CA ARG A 89 -12.51 4.91 -16.99
C ARG A 89 -11.72 6.21 -17.04
N SER A 90 -10.49 6.21 -17.55
CA SER A 90 -9.58 7.35 -17.44
C SER A 90 -9.44 7.84 -15.98
N PHE A 91 -9.40 6.89 -15.06
CA PHE A 91 -9.29 7.15 -13.63
C PHE A 91 -7.80 7.24 -13.27
N LYS A 92 -7.45 8.27 -12.48
CA LYS A 92 -6.07 8.50 -12.04
C LYS A 92 -6.02 8.84 -10.56
N ILE A 93 -5.03 8.30 -9.88
CA ILE A 93 -4.69 8.73 -8.52
C ILE A 93 -3.64 9.84 -8.70
N ARG A 94 -4.02 11.06 -8.36
CA ARG A 94 -3.16 12.24 -8.55
C ARG A 94 -2.20 12.46 -7.38
N GLN A 95 -2.65 12.15 -6.17
CA GLN A 95 -1.85 12.35 -4.97
C GLN A 95 -2.31 11.38 -3.88
N THR A 96 -1.36 10.95 -3.05
CA THR A 96 -1.64 10.15 -1.87
C THR A 96 -1.07 10.87 -0.65
N ASN A 97 -1.75 10.76 0.48
CA ASN A 97 -1.29 11.29 1.76
C ASN A 97 -1.54 10.27 2.85
N VAL A 98 -0.64 10.24 3.82
CA VAL A 98 -0.79 9.43 5.04
C VAL A 98 -0.94 10.40 6.20
N CYS A 99 -1.80 10.09 7.16
CA CYS A 99 -2.00 10.93 8.34
C CYS A 99 -0.70 11.19 9.08
N ASP A 100 -0.66 12.24 9.88
CA ASP A 100 0.51 12.57 10.71
C ASP A 100 0.74 11.49 11.77
N SER A 101 1.96 11.41 12.28
CA SER A 101 2.32 10.41 13.29
C SER A 101 1.44 10.51 14.54
N ASP A 102 1.03 11.73 14.92
CA ASP A 102 0.17 11.95 16.09
C ASP A 102 -1.26 11.42 15.89
N ASP A 103 -1.66 11.19 14.64
CA ASP A 103 -2.99 10.70 14.29
C ASP A 103 -3.03 9.18 14.12
N VAL A 104 -1.89 8.51 14.19
CA VAL A 104 -1.84 7.04 14.19
C VAL A 104 -2.33 6.57 15.56
N LYS A 105 -3.32 5.69 15.55
CA LYS A 105 -3.88 5.14 16.79
C LYS A 105 -3.34 3.74 17.02
N TYR A 106 -2.90 3.49 18.24
CA TYR A 106 -2.39 2.18 18.65
C TYR A 106 -3.37 1.53 19.62
N LEU A 107 -3.56 0.24 19.45
CA LEU A 107 -4.46 -0.55 20.29
C LEU A 107 -3.82 -1.90 20.56
N THR A 108 -4.02 -2.41 21.77
CA THR A 108 -3.73 -3.82 22.07
C THR A 108 -5.06 -4.56 22.14
N ASP A 109 -5.21 -5.63 21.35
CA ASP A 109 -6.41 -6.46 21.37
C ASP A 109 -6.35 -7.36 22.62
N ASP A 110 -7.22 -7.09 23.58
CA ASP A 110 -7.24 -7.83 24.85
C ASP A 110 -7.56 -9.31 24.69
N SER A 111 -8.25 -9.68 23.61
CA SER A 111 -8.66 -11.09 23.38
C SER A 111 -7.48 -11.98 22.99
N ASN A 112 -6.45 -11.43 22.35
CA ASN A 112 -5.32 -12.23 21.84
C ASN A 112 -3.95 -11.57 22.05
N GLY A 113 -3.90 -10.35 22.58
CA GLY A 113 -2.66 -9.63 22.86
C GLY A 113 -2.02 -8.99 21.62
N ASP A 114 -2.69 -9.03 20.47
CA ASP A 114 -2.14 -8.44 19.24
C ASP A 114 -1.98 -6.92 19.39
N LYS A 115 -0.85 -6.41 18.90
CA LYS A 115 -0.59 -4.98 18.78
C LYS A 115 -1.07 -4.50 17.43
N LEU A 116 -1.99 -3.53 17.44
CA LEU A 116 -2.61 -2.98 16.23
C LEU A 116 -2.27 -1.50 16.09
N ALA A 117 -2.17 -1.05 14.84
CA ALA A 117 -2.03 0.37 14.50
C ALA A 117 -3.04 0.72 13.41
N TYR A 118 -3.66 1.89 13.56
CA TYR A 118 -4.68 2.40 12.63
C TYR A 118 -4.12 3.63 11.94
N VAL A 119 -3.97 3.56 10.62
CA VAL A 119 -3.38 4.62 9.80
C VAL A 119 -4.39 5.03 8.73
N THR A 120 -4.79 6.30 8.73
CA THR A 120 -5.66 6.85 7.69
C THR A 120 -4.81 7.36 6.52
N ALA A 121 -5.21 7.00 5.31
CA ALA A 121 -4.64 7.55 4.09
C ALA A 121 -5.73 8.22 3.28
N SER A 122 -5.35 9.21 2.47
CA SER A 122 -6.27 9.88 1.56
C SER A 122 -5.71 9.84 0.14
N TYR A 123 -6.63 9.83 -0.82
CA TYR A 123 -6.33 9.71 -2.24
C TYR A 123 -7.08 10.81 -3.00
N PHE A 124 -6.32 11.66 -3.66
CA PHE A 124 -6.88 12.66 -4.56
C PHE A 124 -6.94 12.05 -5.95
N THR A 125 -8.15 11.95 -6.51
CA THR A 125 -8.41 11.19 -7.74
C THR A 125 -9.06 12.06 -8.80
N GLU A 126 -8.90 11.65 -10.05
CA GLU A 126 -9.51 12.30 -11.19
C GLU A 126 -10.10 11.25 -12.12
N GLU A 127 -11.37 11.45 -12.51
CA GLU A 127 -12.05 10.64 -13.52
C GLU A 127 -12.86 11.56 -14.43
N ASN A 128 -12.56 11.55 -15.74
CA ASN A 128 -13.25 12.41 -16.72
C ASN A 128 -13.29 13.88 -16.31
N LYS A 129 -12.13 14.41 -15.86
CA LYS A 129 -11.96 15.80 -15.40
C LYS A 129 -12.74 16.14 -14.14
N LYS A 130 -13.31 15.15 -13.45
CA LYS A 130 -13.94 15.33 -12.15
C LYS A 130 -12.96 14.88 -11.08
N PHE A 131 -12.82 15.70 -10.05
CA PHE A 131 -11.89 15.41 -8.94
C PHE A 131 -12.67 14.96 -7.71
N ASP A 132 -12.06 14.04 -6.97
CA ASP A 132 -12.61 13.53 -5.72
C ASP A 132 -11.50 13.28 -4.74
N LYS A 133 -11.84 13.20 -3.47
CA LYS A 133 -10.91 12.82 -2.41
C LYS A 133 -11.55 11.71 -1.58
N THR A 134 -10.88 10.57 -1.51
CA THR A 134 -11.35 9.41 -0.77
C THR A 134 -10.39 9.10 0.38
N TYR A 135 -10.90 8.41 1.38
CA TYR A 135 -10.15 8.08 2.58
C TYR A 135 -10.22 6.59 2.84
N GLN A 136 -9.13 6.06 3.35
CA GLN A 136 -9.02 4.64 3.66
C GLN A 136 -8.35 4.45 5.01
N MET A 137 -8.90 3.56 5.80
CA MET A 137 -8.29 3.12 7.05
C MET A 137 -7.49 1.86 6.78
N TYR A 138 -6.22 1.87 7.19
CA TYR A 138 -5.37 0.68 7.19
C TYR A 138 -5.20 0.23 8.62
N VAL A 139 -5.43 -1.07 8.87
CA VAL A 139 -5.18 -1.69 10.17
C VAL A 139 -3.95 -2.57 10.01
N LEU A 140 -2.91 -2.28 10.78
CA LEU A 140 -1.67 -3.06 10.77
C LEU A 140 -1.55 -3.83 12.08
N ARG A 141 -0.94 -5.00 11.99
CA ARG A 141 -0.61 -5.83 13.16
C ARG A 141 0.90 -5.99 13.24
N LYS A 142 1.44 -5.87 14.45
CA LYS A 142 2.86 -6.10 14.68
C LYS A 142 3.10 -7.61 14.71
N ASP A 143 4.00 -8.09 13.87
CA ASP A 143 4.31 -9.52 13.79
C ASP A 143 5.38 -9.92 14.82
N ASP A 144 5.75 -11.20 14.81
CA ASP A 144 6.73 -11.75 15.76
C ASP A 144 8.13 -11.18 15.59
N ASN A 145 8.44 -10.61 14.43
CA ASN A 145 9.69 -9.92 14.16
C ASN A 145 9.68 -8.45 14.58
N GLY A 146 8.54 -7.96 15.07
CA GLY A 146 8.36 -6.57 15.42
C GLY A 146 8.04 -5.67 14.25
N ASP A 147 7.69 -6.24 13.10
CA ASP A 147 7.35 -5.50 11.89
C ASP A 147 5.84 -5.25 11.80
N TRP A 148 5.47 -4.04 11.37
CA TRP A 148 4.07 -3.69 11.16
C TRP A 148 3.62 -4.16 9.78
N LYS A 149 2.61 -5.03 9.74
CA LYS A 149 2.09 -5.64 8.51
C LYS A 149 0.64 -5.25 8.31
N ILE A 150 0.24 -5.03 7.06
CA ILE A 150 -1.13 -4.65 6.71
C ILE A 150 -2.05 -5.86 6.89
N ARG A 151 -2.99 -5.77 7.83
CA ARG A 151 -3.93 -6.85 8.14
C ARG A 151 -5.23 -6.71 7.36
N THR A 152 -5.75 -5.48 7.28
CA THR A 152 -6.99 -5.17 6.55
C THR A 152 -7.06 -3.68 6.25
N PHE A 153 -7.98 -3.32 5.38
CA PHE A 153 -8.24 -1.92 5.06
C PHE A 153 -9.69 -1.77 4.58
N TYR A 154 -10.23 -0.57 4.77
CA TYR A 154 -11.62 -0.27 4.39
C TYR A 154 -11.80 1.23 4.16
N LYS A 155 -12.79 1.58 3.34
CA LYS A 155 -13.12 2.99 3.08
C LYS A 155 -13.75 3.61 4.31
N ILE A 156 -13.43 4.88 4.55
CA ILE A 156 -14.02 5.68 5.60
C ILE A 156 -14.47 7.04 5.04
N LYS A 157 -15.29 7.75 5.81
CA LYS A 157 -15.74 9.10 5.47
C LYS A 157 -14.79 10.12 6.08
N GLY A 158 -14.08 10.86 5.23
CA GLY A 158 -13.12 11.85 5.70
C GLY A 158 -12.08 11.22 6.61
N ASN A 159 -11.59 11.97 7.60
CA ASN A 159 -10.58 11.50 8.54
C ASN A 159 -11.17 10.75 9.75
N SER A 160 -12.43 10.34 9.69
CA SER A 160 -13.07 9.60 10.76
C SER A 160 -12.72 8.12 10.71
N THR A 161 -13.06 7.38 11.79
CA THR A 161 -12.91 5.92 11.86
C THR A 161 -14.17 5.18 11.38
N GLU A 162 -15.21 5.91 10.97
CA GLU A 162 -16.46 5.31 10.52
C GLU A 162 -16.34 4.76 9.10
N GLU A 163 -16.87 3.55 8.87
CA GLU A 163 -16.96 2.95 7.54
C GLU A 163 -18.04 3.67 6.72
N GLU A 164 -17.83 3.76 5.42
CA GLU A 164 -18.85 4.26 4.49
C GLU A 164 -20.03 3.30 4.32
#